data_af4a95190e4450d3970ab6de303d266d
#
_entry.id   af4a95190e4450d3970ab6de303d266d
#
_cell.length_a   1.000
_cell.length_b   1.000
_cell.length_c   1.000
_cell.angle_alpha   90.00
_cell.angle_beta   90.00
_cell.angle_gamma   90.00
#
_symmetry.space_group_name_H-M   'P 1'
#
loop_
_entity.id
_entity.type
_entity.pdbx_description
1 polymer ?
#
loop_
_entity_poly.entity_id
_entity_poly.type
_entity_poly.pdbx_seq_one_letter_code
_entity_poly.pdbx_strand_id
1 'polypeptide(L)'
;MGKGSETANGLVTFNQFWCYITPLLGAYVADVYTGRFNALCLGVAFAMVGHILLVISAIPSVLDDADGAIGCFAVAIVIMGFGTGLFKSNCSVLIADQMKVKEQTVVKLKTGERVIIDPALTMERLYLWFYLMINIGSFGGQLGMVYAEKWVGFWLSYLLPTLVFIIPIPVLWFGRKYYKVLPPDRTVFNNAARVYALAFKRNWSWSPLTFIRNWRSEHYWDCVKPCTIEETQRKPWMTFDDHYVDLLSRGAKACMIFMLFPLYFVCYNQITNNLIYQGGQMDIGSTPNEIPATLDPICIIVFVFIFNMGVYPLCDRLKIPFTPIKRITVGFFAASFAMVWSAVLQHYIYQRNPCGNRVGDDVVRNGINCSETNADISVWVQVGAYGLVALSEIFASVTSMEVAVLMAPANMRSIIMAVSLFTTAIAAAIQEAFNPLSKNPLFVVNYTVFAALAFVGGILFFIVFIGIDRKQEELNLMSQEGALREAQEAEWQSVPHDTKSNS
;
A
#
# COMPACT_ATOMS: atom_id res chain seq x y z
N MET A 1 15.62 11.66 -24.84
CA MET A 1 16.84 12.28 -24.26
C MET A 1 18.13 11.52 -24.61
N GLY A 2 18.09 10.28 -25.10
CA GLY A 2 19.23 9.56 -25.69
C GLY A 2 20.40 9.20 -24.77
N LYS A 3 20.23 9.21 -23.43
CA LYS A 3 21.30 8.95 -22.45
C LYS A 3 21.47 7.46 -22.07
N GLY A 4 20.80 6.56 -22.77
CA GLY A 4 20.91 5.12 -22.56
C GLY A 4 20.03 4.55 -21.44
N SER A 5 19.96 3.21 -21.39
CA SER A 5 19.11 2.45 -20.48
C SER A 5 19.52 2.58 -19.01
N GLU A 6 20.83 2.70 -18.72
CA GLU A 6 21.32 2.84 -17.34
C GLU A 6 20.78 4.11 -16.66
N THR A 7 20.83 5.24 -17.37
CA THR A 7 20.31 6.52 -16.86
C THR A 7 18.78 6.45 -16.68
N ALA A 8 18.07 5.85 -17.62
CA ALA A 8 16.62 5.67 -17.54
C ALA A 8 16.24 4.81 -16.32
N ASN A 9 16.88 3.64 -16.16
CA ASN A 9 16.63 2.74 -15.03
C ASN A 9 16.99 3.41 -13.70
N GLY A 10 18.10 4.13 -13.61
CA GLY A 10 18.48 4.86 -12.41
C GLY A 10 17.44 5.92 -12.01
N LEU A 11 16.90 6.69 -12.95
CA LEU A 11 15.87 7.69 -12.69
C LEU A 11 14.53 7.04 -12.27
N VAL A 12 14.13 5.94 -12.88
CA VAL A 12 12.92 5.18 -12.52
C VAL A 12 13.05 4.62 -11.11
N THR A 13 14.17 3.96 -10.79
CA THR A 13 14.43 3.39 -9.46
C THR A 13 14.49 4.48 -8.40
N PHE A 14 15.17 5.61 -8.69
CA PHE A 14 15.19 6.77 -7.79
C PHE A 14 13.80 7.32 -7.55
N ASN A 15 12.99 7.51 -8.60
CA ASN A 15 11.61 8.00 -8.46
C ASN A 15 10.77 7.05 -7.60
N GLN A 16 10.87 5.74 -7.81
CA GLN A 16 10.16 4.75 -7.01
C GLN A 16 10.58 4.84 -5.54
N PHE A 17 11.87 4.81 -5.25
CA PHE A 17 12.39 4.97 -3.88
C PHE A 17 11.92 6.28 -3.25
N TRP A 18 12.05 7.39 -3.98
CA TRP A 18 11.69 8.72 -3.50
C TRP A 18 10.21 8.87 -3.18
N CYS A 19 9.30 8.38 -4.05
CA CYS A 19 7.86 8.41 -3.85
C CYS A 19 7.37 7.54 -2.66
N TYR A 20 8.19 6.63 -2.15
CA TYR A 20 7.84 5.79 -1.01
C TYR A 20 8.60 6.13 0.29
N ILE A 21 9.67 6.93 0.24
CA ILE A 21 10.30 7.49 1.44
C ILE A 21 9.67 8.82 1.86
N THR A 22 9.28 9.66 0.91
CA THR A 22 8.65 10.97 1.19
C THR A 22 7.31 10.90 1.94
N PRO A 23 6.48 9.83 1.89
CA PRO A 23 5.33 9.67 2.75
C PRO A 23 5.61 9.76 4.25
N LEU A 24 6.81 9.35 4.69
CA LEU A 24 7.21 9.52 6.10
C LEU A 24 7.30 11.00 6.49
N LEU A 25 7.89 11.83 5.61
CA LEU A 25 7.93 13.28 5.80
C LEU A 25 6.55 13.89 5.70
N GLY A 26 5.74 13.46 4.71
CA GLY A 26 4.38 13.92 4.50
C GLY A 26 3.46 13.64 5.69
N ALA A 27 3.55 12.47 6.27
CA ALA A 27 2.79 12.09 7.46
C ALA A 27 3.24 12.90 8.69
N TYR A 28 4.56 13.07 8.87
CA TYR A 28 5.09 13.89 9.95
C TYR A 28 4.61 15.35 9.87
N VAL A 29 4.69 15.95 8.68
CA VAL A 29 4.21 17.33 8.46
C VAL A 29 2.70 17.43 8.73
N ALA A 30 1.92 16.45 8.32
CA ALA A 30 0.47 16.42 8.53
C ALA A 30 0.08 16.26 10.00
N ASP A 31 0.63 15.26 10.68
CA ASP A 31 0.20 14.94 12.04
C ASP A 31 0.75 15.95 13.08
N VAL A 32 1.89 16.64 12.77
CA VAL A 32 2.56 17.56 13.70
C VAL A 32 2.25 19.04 13.45
N TYR A 33 2.13 19.46 12.18
CA TYR A 33 2.08 20.90 11.85
C TYR A 33 0.83 21.35 11.12
N THR A 34 0.44 20.70 10.02
CA THR A 34 -0.56 21.27 9.10
C THR A 34 -1.94 20.67 9.22
N GLY A 35 -2.06 19.47 9.77
CA GLY A 35 -3.25 18.63 9.64
C GLY A 35 -3.33 17.97 8.25
N ARG A 36 -4.03 16.84 8.17
CA ARG A 36 -4.10 15.97 6.99
C ARG A 36 -4.68 16.67 5.76
N PHE A 37 -5.73 17.45 5.93
CA PHE A 37 -6.35 18.18 4.83
C PHE A 37 -5.40 19.21 4.20
N ASN A 38 -4.73 20.02 5.03
CA ASN A 38 -3.80 21.02 4.52
C ASN A 38 -2.55 20.39 3.92
N ALA A 39 -2.03 19.29 4.51
CA ALA A 39 -0.93 18.51 3.93
C ALA A 39 -1.29 17.95 2.55
N LEU A 40 -2.52 17.48 2.37
CA LEU A 40 -3.02 17.00 1.08
C LEU A 40 -3.11 18.13 0.06
N CYS A 41 -3.60 19.32 0.44
CA CYS A 41 -3.62 20.50 -0.43
C CYS A 41 -2.20 20.93 -0.85
N LEU A 42 -1.24 20.93 0.08
CA LEU A 42 0.18 21.17 -0.23
C LEU A 42 0.74 20.11 -1.17
N GLY A 43 0.38 18.84 -0.95
CA GLY A 43 0.77 17.74 -1.82
C GLY A 43 0.31 17.93 -3.26
N VAL A 44 -0.95 18.34 -3.44
CA VAL A 44 -1.49 18.68 -4.77
C VAL A 44 -0.74 19.85 -5.41
N ALA A 45 -0.41 20.88 -4.64
CA ALA A 45 0.34 22.04 -5.15
C ALA A 45 1.75 21.65 -5.62
N PHE A 46 2.52 20.91 -4.81
CA PHE A 46 3.85 20.42 -5.20
C PHE A 46 3.78 19.48 -6.40
N ALA A 47 2.84 18.54 -6.41
CA ALA A 47 2.68 17.63 -7.53
C ALA A 47 2.32 18.37 -8.83
N MET A 48 1.47 19.40 -8.77
CA MET A 48 1.15 20.23 -9.94
C MET A 48 2.39 20.92 -10.52
N VAL A 49 3.25 21.50 -9.65
CA VAL A 49 4.51 22.10 -10.11
C VAL A 49 5.40 21.04 -10.77
N GLY A 50 5.51 19.84 -10.16
CA GLY A 50 6.24 18.73 -10.74
C GLY A 50 5.70 18.29 -12.10
N HIS A 51 4.40 18.18 -12.26
CA HIS A 51 3.76 17.84 -13.54
C HIS A 51 4.03 18.89 -14.63
N ILE A 52 3.96 20.19 -14.30
CA ILE A 52 4.28 21.25 -15.25
C ILE A 52 5.75 21.14 -15.73
N LEU A 53 6.69 20.89 -14.79
CA LEU A 53 8.09 20.71 -15.15
C LEU A 53 8.32 19.45 -15.99
N LEU A 54 7.57 18.35 -15.74
CA LEU A 54 7.61 17.16 -16.60
C LEU A 54 7.19 17.47 -18.03
N VAL A 55 6.11 18.22 -18.21
CA VAL A 55 5.66 18.64 -19.55
C VAL A 55 6.74 19.50 -20.22
N ILE A 56 7.31 20.47 -19.50
CA ILE A 56 8.37 21.35 -20.04
C ILE A 56 9.60 20.52 -20.48
N SER A 57 10.02 19.53 -19.69
CA SER A 57 11.17 18.66 -19.98
C SER A 57 10.98 17.81 -21.26
N ALA A 58 9.74 17.63 -21.71
CA ALA A 58 9.40 16.79 -22.85
C ALA A 58 9.04 17.62 -24.12
N ILE A 59 9.06 18.94 -24.05
CA ILE A 59 8.82 19.81 -25.23
C ILE A 59 9.96 19.59 -26.24
N PRO A 60 9.67 19.43 -27.55
CA PRO A 60 10.68 19.16 -28.56
C PRO A 60 11.88 20.13 -28.54
N SER A 61 11.63 21.42 -28.39
CA SER A 61 12.71 22.44 -28.32
C SER A 61 13.56 22.34 -27.05
N VAL A 62 13.09 21.76 -25.96
CA VAL A 62 13.86 21.51 -24.74
C VAL A 62 14.65 20.21 -24.89
N LEU A 63 14.13 19.24 -25.62
CA LEU A 63 14.81 17.97 -25.90
C LEU A 63 16.04 18.13 -26.81
N ASP A 64 16.16 19.24 -27.56
CA ASP A 64 17.34 19.57 -28.37
C ASP A 64 18.58 19.76 -27.46
N ASP A 65 18.40 20.23 -26.21
CA ASP A 65 19.42 20.21 -25.15
C ASP A 65 19.13 19.04 -24.19
N ALA A 66 19.72 17.89 -24.47
CA ALA A 66 19.47 16.66 -23.70
C ALA A 66 19.89 16.77 -22.23
N ASP A 67 20.93 17.55 -21.89
CA ASP A 67 21.39 17.73 -20.50
C ASP A 67 20.44 18.64 -19.72
N GLY A 68 19.99 19.74 -20.33
CA GLY A 68 18.98 20.61 -19.75
C GLY A 68 17.63 19.90 -19.55
N ALA A 69 17.21 19.09 -20.52
CA ALA A 69 15.98 18.29 -20.43
C ALA A 69 16.02 17.29 -19.28
N ILE A 70 17.13 16.55 -19.10
CA ILE A 70 17.31 15.63 -17.97
C ILE A 70 17.37 16.37 -16.65
N GLY A 71 18.05 17.49 -16.57
CA GLY A 71 18.06 18.32 -15.37
C GLY A 71 16.68 18.77 -14.95
N CYS A 72 15.87 19.27 -15.91
CA CYS A 72 14.46 19.65 -15.68
C CYS A 72 13.64 18.46 -15.23
N PHE A 73 13.78 17.30 -15.88
CA PHE A 73 13.08 16.06 -15.53
C PHE A 73 13.43 15.56 -14.11
N ALA A 74 14.73 15.59 -13.74
CA ALA A 74 15.17 15.19 -12.41
C ALA A 74 14.59 16.10 -11.30
N VAL A 75 14.59 17.42 -11.52
CA VAL A 75 13.98 18.38 -10.59
C VAL A 75 12.47 18.14 -10.49
N ALA A 76 11.80 17.87 -11.62
CA ALA A 76 10.38 17.55 -11.65
C ALA A 76 10.04 16.32 -10.79
N ILE A 77 10.82 15.23 -10.92
CA ILE A 77 10.66 14.01 -10.12
C ILE A 77 10.81 14.29 -8.62
N VAL A 78 11.83 15.08 -8.23
CA VAL A 78 12.07 15.42 -6.82
C VAL A 78 10.87 16.19 -6.25
N ILE A 79 10.40 17.22 -6.95
CA ILE A 79 9.25 18.04 -6.50
C ILE A 79 7.97 17.22 -6.47
N MET A 80 7.71 16.43 -7.52
CA MET A 80 6.54 15.57 -7.60
C MET A 80 6.53 14.50 -6.51
N GLY A 81 7.69 13.95 -6.15
CA GLY A 81 7.82 12.98 -5.08
C GLY A 81 7.47 13.55 -3.70
N PHE A 82 7.82 14.80 -3.41
CA PHE A 82 7.32 15.50 -2.20
C PHE A 82 5.80 15.63 -2.23
N GLY A 83 5.22 16.04 -3.37
CA GLY A 83 3.77 16.10 -3.54
C GLY A 83 3.10 14.75 -3.31
N THR A 84 3.65 13.70 -3.90
CA THR A 84 3.18 12.32 -3.74
C THR A 84 3.26 11.85 -2.30
N GLY A 85 4.33 12.18 -1.58
CA GLY A 85 4.49 11.83 -0.18
C GLY A 85 3.46 12.48 0.72
N LEU A 86 3.22 13.79 0.56
CA LEU A 86 2.18 14.52 1.27
C LEU A 86 0.78 13.99 0.96
N PHE A 87 0.53 13.55 -0.27
CA PHE A 87 -0.75 13.05 -0.71
C PHE A 87 -1.02 11.61 -0.24
N LYS A 88 -0.14 10.66 -0.58
CA LYS A 88 -0.35 9.22 -0.34
C LYS A 88 -0.58 8.87 1.13
N SER A 89 0.24 9.40 2.04
CA SER A 89 0.12 9.12 3.47
C SER A 89 -1.13 9.69 4.12
N ASN A 90 -1.72 10.74 3.55
CA ASN A 90 -2.82 11.48 4.17
C ASN A 90 -4.17 11.24 3.51
N CYS A 91 -4.23 10.95 2.21
CA CYS A 91 -5.48 10.78 1.48
C CYS A 91 -6.31 9.60 2.01
N SER A 92 -5.72 8.42 2.12
CA SER A 92 -6.39 7.21 2.62
C SER A 92 -6.85 7.37 4.07
N VAL A 93 -6.06 8.05 4.89
CA VAL A 93 -6.39 8.31 6.30
C VAL A 93 -7.49 9.37 6.42
N LEU A 94 -7.45 10.44 5.61
CA LEU A 94 -8.50 11.45 5.60
C LEU A 94 -9.87 10.86 5.24
N ILE A 95 -9.91 9.91 4.29
CA ILE A 95 -11.12 9.17 3.93
C ILE A 95 -11.64 8.38 5.14
N ALA A 96 -10.77 7.66 5.83
CA ALA A 96 -11.13 6.92 7.03
C ALA A 96 -11.64 7.81 8.17
N ASP A 97 -11.10 9.02 8.32
CA ASP A 97 -11.54 9.97 9.33
C ASP A 97 -12.97 10.48 9.09
N GLN A 98 -13.52 10.35 7.87
CA GLN A 98 -14.92 10.70 7.58
C GLN A 98 -15.90 9.69 8.16
N MET A 99 -15.46 8.52 8.61
CA MET A 99 -16.32 7.50 9.17
C MET A 99 -16.98 8.01 10.47
N LYS A 100 -18.31 7.84 10.56
CA LYS A 100 -19.12 8.32 11.68
C LYS A 100 -19.09 7.37 12.88
N VAL A 101 -19.15 6.06 12.60
CA VAL A 101 -19.24 5.02 13.62
C VAL A 101 -17.82 4.54 13.96
N LYS A 102 -17.46 4.63 15.24
CA LYS A 102 -16.12 4.22 15.73
C LYS A 102 -16.14 2.93 16.54
N GLU A 103 -17.31 2.58 17.08
CA GLU A 103 -17.56 1.41 17.92
C GLU A 103 -18.72 0.62 17.35
N GLN A 104 -18.83 -0.65 17.71
CA GLN A 104 -19.96 -1.47 17.30
C GLN A 104 -21.24 -0.93 17.95
N THR A 105 -22.24 -0.64 17.13
CA THR A 105 -23.52 -0.09 17.58
C THR A 105 -24.67 -0.84 16.96
N VAL A 106 -25.72 -1.09 17.76
CA VAL A 106 -26.97 -1.69 17.27
C VAL A 106 -27.87 -0.59 16.73
N VAL A 107 -28.26 -0.71 15.46
CA VAL A 107 -29.17 0.24 14.80
C VAL A 107 -30.40 -0.50 14.31
N LYS A 108 -31.60 0.10 14.54
CA LYS A 108 -32.85 -0.41 13.98
C LYS A 108 -33.04 0.19 12.59
N LEU A 109 -33.09 -0.66 11.60
CA LEU A 109 -33.38 -0.27 10.21
C LEU A 109 -34.85 0.18 10.06
N LYS A 110 -35.13 0.91 8.97
CA LYS A 110 -36.53 1.29 8.62
C LYS A 110 -37.45 0.08 8.44
N THR A 111 -36.89 -1.10 8.16
CA THR A 111 -37.62 -2.39 8.08
C THR A 111 -37.98 -2.94 9.44
N GLY A 112 -37.53 -2.36 10.55
CA GLY A 112 -37.73 -2.88 11.91
C GLY A 112 -36.66 -3.87 12.36
N GLU A 113 -35.80 -4.34 11.48
CA GLU A 113 -34.69 -5.25 11.77
C GLU A 113 -33.57 -4.55 12.55
N ARG A 114 -33.01 -5.23 13.54
CA ARG A 114 -31.84 -4.76 14.29
C ARG A 114 -30.57 -5.31 13.66
N VAL A 115 -29.66 -4.42 13.31
CA VAL A 115 -28.35 -4.75 12.73
C VAL A 115 -27.23 -4.13 13.56
N ILE A 116 -26.13 -4.85 13.69
CA ILE A 116 -24.90 -4.33 14.28
C ILE A 116 -24.11 -3.66 13.18
N ILE A 117 -23.81 -2.37 13.35
CA ILE A 117 -22.85 -1.67 12.49
C ILE A 117 -21.45 -1.96 13.03
N ASP A 118 -20.67 -2.72 12.26
CA ASP A 118 -19.28 -3.04 12.58
C ASP A 118 -18.34 -2.04 11.86
N PRO A 119 -17.53 -1.27 12.62
CA PRO A 119 -16.55 -0.36 12.05
C PRO A 119 -15.50 -1.06 11.18
N ALA A 120 -15.09 -2.29 11.54
CA ALA A 120 -14.08 -3.04 10.79
C ALA A 120 -14.59 -3.43 9.40
N LEU A 121 -15.79 -4.00 9.31
CA LEU A 121 -16.44 -4.31 8.02
C LEU A 121 -16.69 -3.06 7.17
N THR A 122 -17.06 -1.96 7.82
CA THR A 122 -17.26 -0.68 7.13
C THR A 122 -15.95 -0.17 6.54
N MET A 123 -14.84 -0.28 7.28
CA MET A 123 -13.51 0.14 6.85
C MET A 123 -13.00 -0.75 5.69
N GLU A 124 -13.18 -2.05 5.79
CA GLU A 124 -12.84 -2.99 4.72
C GLU A 124 -13.51 -2.61 3.39
N ARG A 125 -14.83 -2.40 3.41
CA ARG A 125 -15.58 -1.98 2.22
C ARG A 125 -15.15 -0.62 1.69
N LEU A 126 -14.88 0.34 2.58
CA LEU A 126 -14.41 1.68 2.23
C LEU A 126 -13.07 1.61 1.48
N TYR A 127 -12.12 0.81 1.96
CA TYR A 127 -10.82 0.67 1.30
C TYR A 127 -10.91 -0.13 0.00
N LEU A 128 -11.80 -1.10 -0.12
CA LEU A 128 -12.07 -1.78 -1.40
C LEU A 128 -12.57 -0.79 -2.46
N TRP A 129 -13.54 0.07 -2.13
CA TRP A 129 -14.03 1.09 -3.05
C TRP A 129 -12.98 2.16 -3.37
N PHE A 130 -12.20 2.58 -2.37
CA PHE A 130 -11.09 3.50 -2.56
C PHE A 130 -10.06 2.92 -3.55
N TYR A 131 -9.70 1.65 -3.37
CA TYR A 131 -8.76 0.96 -4.23
C TYR A 131 -9.29 0.76 -5.65
N LEU A 132 -10.58 0.47 -5.78
CA LEU A 132 -11.26 0.41 -7.07
C LEU A 132 -11.13 1.74 -7.84
N MET A 133 -11.38 2.88 -7.17
CA MET A 133 -11.27 4.20 -7.82
C MET A 133 -9.84 4.52 -8.24
N ILE A 134 -8.83 4.12 -7.45
CA ILE A 134 -7.41 4.25 -7.83
C ILE A 134 -7.15 3.47 -9.12
N ASN A 135 -7.63 2.22 -9.22
CA ASN A 135 -7.37 1.36 -10.36
C ASN A 135 -8.14 1.79 -11.62
N ILE A 136 -9.35 2.35 -11.50
CA ILE A 136 -10.06 2.97 -12.63
C ILE A 136 -9.24 4.15 -13.18
N GLY A 137 -8.70 4.99 -12.29
CA GLY A 137 -7.83 6.11 -12.67
C GLY A 137 -6.52 5.64 -13.31
N SER A 138 -5.89 4.62 -12.72
CA SER A 138 -4.65 4.02 -13.24
C SER A 138 -4.84 3.43 -14.63
N PHE A 139 -5.90 2.64 -14.83
CA PHE A 139 -6.22 2.05 -16.13
C PHE A 139 -6.43 3.12 -17.22
N GLY A 140 -7.28 4.10 -16.94
CA GLY A 140 -7.54 5.20 -17.90
C GLY A 140 -6.30 6.03 -18.18
N GLY A 141 -5.50 6.32 -17.14
CA GLY A 141 -4.24 7.06 -17.25
C GLY A 141 -3.19 6.32 -18.06
N GLN A 142 -2.90 5.07 -17.73
CA GLN A 142 -1.92 4.24 -18.44
C GLN A 142 -2.29 4.10 -19.92
N LEU A 143 -3.55 3.76 -20.20
CA LEU A 143 -4.02 3.60 -21.58
C LEU A 143 -3.84 4.90 -22.38
N GLY A 144 -4.29 6.03 -21.84
CA GLY A 144 -4.19 7.33 -22.49
C GLY A 144 -2.75 7.77 -22.72
N MET A 145 -1.88 7.61 -21.71
CA MET A 145 -0.48 8.03 -21.78
C MET A 145 0.34 7.20 -22.77
N VAL A 146 0.19 5.87 -22.78
CA VAL A 146 0.94 4.96 -23.66
C VAL A 146 0.60 5.23 -25.14
N TYR A 147 -0.68 5.42 -25.46
CA TYR A 147 -1.06 5.75 -26.83
C TYR A 147 -0.67 7.17 -27.22
N ALA A 148 -0.75 8.16 -26.31
CA ALA A 148 -0.28 9.52 -26.58
C ALA A 148 1.24 9.54 -26.84
N GLU A 149 2.02 8.78 -26.09
CA GLU A 149 3.46 8.63 -26.31
C GLU A 149 3.76 8.05 -27.69
N LYS A 150 3.12 6.92 -28.01
CA LYS A 150 3.36 6.21 -29.29
C LYS A 150 3.03 7.04 -30.52
N TRP A 151 1.92 7.80 -30.52
CA TRP A 151 1.40 8.46 -31.70
C TRP A 151 1.75 9.94 -31.80
N VAL A 152 2.01 10.62 -30.67
CA VAL A 152 2.23 12.07 -30.64
C VAL A 152 3.56 12.44 -30.01
N GLY A 153 3.94 11.74 -28.91
CA GLY A 153 5.19 11.95 -28.19
C GLY A 153 5.03 12.19 -26.68
N PHE A 154 6.16 12.21 -25.99
CA PHE A 154 6.22 12.32 -24.53
C PHE A 154 5.56 13.57 -23.95
N TRP A 155 5.61 14.71 -24.65
CA TRP A 155 5.00 15.95 -24.16
C TRP A 155 3.50 15.82 -23.93
N LEU A 156 2.77 15.14 -24.86
CA LEU A 156 1.35 14.90 -24.71
C LEU A 156 1.08 13.86 -23.62
N SER A 157 1.90 12.82 -23.55
CA SER A 157 1.81 11.79 -22.49
C SER A 157 1.91 12.40 -21.09
N TYR A 158 2.77 13.40 -20.87
CA TYR A 158 2.86 14.11 -19.59
C TYR A 158 1.79 15.20 -19.40
N LEU A 159 1.29 15.78 -20.49
CA LEU A 159 0.24 16.80 -20.44
C LEU A 159 -1.10 16.20 -19.98
N LEU A 160 -1.46 15.01 -20.45
CA LEU A 160 -2.74 14.36 -20.12
C LEU A 160 -2.95 14.21 -18.58
N PRO A 161 -2.05 13.58 -17.80
CA PRO A 161 -2.21 13.50 -16.37
C PRO A 161 -2.16 14.87 -15.69
N THR A 162 -1.41 15.84 -16.25
CA THR A 162 -1.37 17.22 -15.73
C THR A 162 -2.74 17.88 -15.81
N LEU A 163 -3.46 17.72 -16.93
CA LEU A 163 -4.82 18.25 -17.11
C LEU A 163 -5.81 17.59 -16.15
N VAL A 164 -5.74 16.26 -16.01
CA VAL A 164 -6.59 15.52 -15.06
C VAL A 164 -6.30 15.96 -13.62
N PHE A 165 -5.04 16.28 -13.30
CA PHE A 165 -4.60 16.70 -11.99
C PHE A 165 -5.09 18.12 -11.58
N ILE A 166 -5.70 18.87 -12.50
CA ILE A 166 -6.41 20.12 -12.18
C ILE A 166 -7.72 19.83 -11.41
N ILE A 167 -8.39 18.70 -11.66
CA ILE A 167 -9.69 18.35 -11.07
C ILE A 167 -9.66 18.30 -9.52
N PRO A 168 -8.65 17.72 -8.85
CA PRO A 168 -8.54 17.76 -7.39
C PRO A 168 -8.60 19.15 -6.76
N ILE A 169 -8.14 20.19 -7.45
CA ILE A 169 -8.08 21.55 -6.89
C ILE A 169 -9.49 22.08 -6.52
N PRO A 170 -10.47 22.16 -7.47
CA PRO A 170 -11.82 22.57 -7.11
C PRO A 170 -12.51 21.58 -6.16
N VAL A 171 -12.26 20.27 -6.30
CA VAL A 171 -12.84 19.25 -5.39
C VAL A 171 -12.43 19.51 -3.94
N LEU A 172 -11.16 19.78 -3.68
CA LEU A 172 -10.67 20.11 -2.34
C LEU A 172 -11.19 21.45 -1.84
N TRP A 173 -11.23 22.45 -2.73
CA TRP A 173 -11.71 23.79 -2.38
C TRP A 173 -13.18 23.77 -1.95
N PHE A 174 -14.08 23.24 -2.79
CA PHE A 174 -15.50 23.16 -2.50
C PHE A 174 -15.83 22.10 -1.44
N GLY A 175 -15.06 21.01 -1.40
CA GLY A 175 -15.23 19.91 -0.45
C GLY A 175 -14.86 20.26 0.99
N ARG A 176 -14.01 21.28 1.22
CA ARG A 176 -13.46 21.62 2.54
C ARG A 176 -14.51 21.71 3.65
N LYS A 177 -15.68 22.27 3.35
CA LYS A 177 -16.78 22.46 4.31
C LYS A 177 -17.47 21.15 4.71
N TYR A 178 -17.31 20.09 3.96
CA TYR A 178 -17.93 18.78 4.22
C TYR A 178 -16.98 17.80 4.89
N TYR A 179 -15.66 18.06 4.83
CA TYR A 179 -14.68 17.16 5.42
C TYR A 179 -14.56 17.38 6.93
N LYS A 180 -14.54 16.26 7.66
CA LYS A 180 -14.14 16.25 9.07
C LYS A 180 -12.63 16.34 9.13
N VAL A 181 -12.13 17.49 9.58
CA VAL A 181 -10.70 17.77 9.70
C VAL A 181 -10.29 17.63 11.15
N LEU A 182 -9.34 16.74 11.44
CA LEU A 182 -8.72 16.61 12.74
C LEU A 182 -7.55 17.60 12.84
N PRO A 183 -7.45 18.36 13.96
CA PRO A 183 -6.32 19.26 14.16
C PRO A 183 -5.01 18.47 14.35
N PRO A 184 -3.86 19.02 13.93
CA PRO A 184 -2.56 18.45 14.22
C PRO A 184 -2.27 18.56 15.73
N ASP A 185 -1.60 17.54 16.29
CA ASP A 185 -1.22 17.55 17.69
C ASP A 185 0.25 17.18 17.89
N ARG A 186 1.08 18.21 17.94
CA ARG A 186 2.53 18.09 18.15
C ARG A 186 2.87 17.44 19.49
N THR A 187 2.02 17.66 20.51
CA THR A 187 2.28 17.15 21.88
C THR A 187 2.15 15.65 21.91
N VAL A 188 1.10 15.12 21.27
CA VAL A 188 0.88 13.67 21.15
C VAL A 188 2.05 12.99 20.43
N PHE A 189 2.51 13.56 19.32
CA PHE A 189 3.63 13.01 18.58
C PHE A 189 4.94 13.01 19.40
N ASN A 190 5.28 14.13 20.02
CA ASN A 190 6.49 14.25 20.84
C ASN A 190 6.45 13.29 22.04
N ASN A 191 5.30 13.16 22.69
CA ASN A 191 5.12 12.22 23.79
C ASN A 191 5.25 10.79 23.30
N ALA A 192 4.66 10.43 22.17
CA ALA A 192 4.82 9.12 21.54
C ALA A 192 6.29 8.79 21.27
N ALA A 193 7.02 9.67 20.60
CA ALA A 193 8.44 9.47 20.29
C ALA A 193 9.27 9.27 21.57
N ARG A 194 8.99 10.02 22.64
CA ARG A 194 9.67 9.89 23.93
C ARG A 194 9.31 8.58 24.63
N VAL A 195 8.03 8.16 24.58
CA VAL A 195 7.58 6.88 25.15
C VAL A 195 8.24 5.71 24.44
N TYR A 196 8.28 5.72 23.10
CA TYR A 196 8.99 4.71 22.32
C TYR A 196 10.48 4.66 22.67
N ALA A 197 11.15 5.81 22.73
CA ALA A 197 12.57 5.90 23.08
C ALA A 197 12.83 5.40 24.51
N LEU A 198 11.93 5.70 25.46
CA LEU A 198 12.05 5.26 26.85
C LEU A 198 11.82 3.75 26.99
N ALA A 199 10.79 3.21 26.32
CA ALA A 199 10.52 1.78 26.29
C ALA A 199 11.69 1.01 25.67
N PHE A 200 12.21 1.49 24.57
CA PHE A 200 13.38 0.92 23.91
C PHE A 200 14.61 0.95 24.86
N LYS A 201 14.91 2.10 25.47
CA LYS A 201 16.06 2.25 26.38
C LYS A 201 15.95 1.34 27.61
N ARG A 202 14.75 1.19 28.19
CA ARG A 202 14.54 0.35 29.39
C ARG A 202 14.61 -1.15 29.10
N ASN A 203 14.21 -1.57 27.90
CA ASN A 203 14.23 -2.98 27.50
C ASN A 203 15.45 -3.35 26.65
N TRP A 204 16.38 -2.41 26.43
CA TRP A 204 17.59 -2.65 25.66
C TRP A 204 18.47 -3.69 26.31
N SER A 205 18.94 -4.66 25.54
CA SER A 205 19.94 -5.64 25.95
C SER A 205 20.94 -5.84 24.82
N TRP A 206 22.22 -5.96 25.16
CA TRP A 206 23.29 -6.26 24.21
C TRP A 206 23.18 -7.66 23.60
N SER A 207 22.43 -8.58 24.23
CA SER A 207 22.14 -9.90 23.69
C SER A 207 20.92 -9.83 22.77
N PRO A 208 21.04 -10.14 21.45
CA PRO A 208 19.92 -10.10 20.51
C PRO A 208 18.74 -10.99 20.94
N LEU A 209 19.03 -12.17 21.50
CA LEU A 209 18.01 -13.12 21.96
C LEU A 209 17.23 -12.55 23.15
N THR A 210 17.93 -11.92 24.10
CA THR A 210 17.29 -11.29 25.28
C THR A 210 16.47 -10.09 24.85
N PHE A 211 16.96 -9.26 23.91
CA PHE A 211 16.24 -8.14 23.35
C PHE A 211 14.93 -8.58 22.66
N ILE A 212 14.99 -9.60 21.80
CA ILE A 212 13.80 -10.16 21.13
C ILE A 212 12.81 -10.73 22.15
N ARG A 213 13.29 -11.43 23.19
CA ARG A 213 12.46 -11.97 24.27
C ARG A 213 11.76 -10.86 25.04
N ASN A 214 12.48 -9.80 25.41
CA ASN A 214 11.92 -8.65 26.11
C ASN A 214 10.87 -7.96 25.24
N TRP A 215 11.15 -7.75 23.96
CA TRP A 215 10.23 -7.10 23.04
C TRP A 215 8.93 -7.90 22.81
N ARG A 216 9.00 -9.22 22.82
CA ARG A 216 7.83 -10.10 22.74
C ARG A 216 7.05 -10.23 24.04
N SER A 217 7.61 -9.77 25.16
CA SER A 217 6.95 -9.79 26.46
C SER A 217 5.70 -8.90 26.46
N GLU A 218 4.61 -9.38 27.04
CA GLU A 218 3.40 -8.57 27.26
C GLU A 218 3.69 -7.36 28.16
N HIS A 219 4.69 -7.47 29.03
CA HIS A 219 5.12 -6.43 29.96
C HIS A 219 6.10 -5.39 29.36
N TYR A 220 6.41 -5.48 28.05
CA TYR A 220 7.35 -4.55 27.40
C TYR A 220 6.97 -3.07 27.62
N TRP A 221 5.68 -2.79 27.55
CA TRP A 221 5.13 -1.42 27.68
C TRP A 221 4.82 -1.03 29.12
N ASP A 222 4.70 -1.98 30.05
CA ASP A 222 4.35 -1.69 31.44
C ASP A 222 5.42 -0.81 32.12
N CYS A 223 6.68 -0.97 31.73
CA CYS A 223 7.79 -0.17 32.26
C CYS A 223 7.68 1.36 31.97
N VAL A 224 6.83 1.78 31.03
CA VAL A 224 6.64 3.19 30.66
C VAL A 224 5.26 3.73 31.04
N LYS A 225 4.38 2.88 31.60
CA LYS A 225 3.08 3.32 32.11
C LYS A 225 3.25 4.21 33.34
N PRO A 226 2.54 5.34 33.42
CA PRO A 226 2.57 6.21 34.59
C PRO A 226 2.24 5.50 35.90
N CYS A 227 1.34 4.51 35.91
CA CYS A 227 1.00 3.76 37.13
C CYS A 227 2.17 2.94 37.71
N THR A 228 3.14 2.51 36.89
CA THR A 228 4.29 1.71 37.33
C THR A 228 5.51 2.55 37.71
N ILE A 229 5.47 3.87 37.43
CA ILE A 229 6.57 4.80 37.70
C ILE A 229 6.23 5.58 38.96
N GLU A 230 7.11 5.52 39.97
CA GLU A 230 6.98 6.31 41.18
C GLU A 230 6.84 7.82 40.85
N GLU A 231 6.01 8.52 41.56
CA GLU A 231 5.73 9.95 41.34
C GLU A 231 6.99 10.81 41.29
N THR A 232 7.96 10.49 42.14
CA THR A 232 9.28 11.16 42.24
C THR A 232 10.14 10.96 40.98
N GLN A 233 9.91 9.92 40.21
CA GLN A 233 10.65 9.58 38.99
C GLN A 233 9.93 9.97 37.72
N ARG A 234 8.66 10.45 37.83
CA ARG A 234 7.89 10.93 36.68
C ARG A 234 8.51 12.21 36.15
N LYS A 235 8.79 12.20 34.84
CA LYS A 235 9.32 13.38 34.18
C LYS A 235 8.21 14.39 33.88
N PRO A 236 8.47 15.72 33.88
CA PRO A 236 7.44 16.74 33.65
C PRO A 236 6.67 16.63 32.32
N TRP A 237 7.24 15.95 31.32
CA TRP A 237 6.62 15.72 30.02
C TRP A 237 5.66 14.52 30.01
N MET A 238 5.60 13.71 31.06
CA MET A 238 4.69 12.58 31.17
C MET A 238 3.30 13.03 31.61
N THR A 239 2.60 13.71 30.70
CA THR A 239 1.25 14.26 30.93
C THR A 239 0.14 13.33 30.40
N PHE A 240 0.49 12.11 29.99
CA PHE A 240 -0.39 11.09 29.42
C PHE A 240 -0.76 10.03 30.48
N ASP A 241 -1.83 9.33 30.21
CA ASP A 241 -2.34 8.21 31.01
C ASP A 241 -1.85 6.84 30.50
N ASP A 242 -2.16 5.79 31.25
CA ASP A 242 -1.82 4.42 30.89
C ASP A 242 -2.51 3.99 29.59
N HIS A 243 -3.75 4.47 29.35
CA HIS A 243 -4.50 4.19 28.14
C HIS A 243 -3.75 4.67 26.87
N TYR A 244 -3.10 5.83 26.95
CA TYR A 244 -2.27 6.34 25.88
C TYR A 244 -1.11 5.40 25.53
N VAL A 245 -0.44 4.81 26.55
CA VAL A 245 0.63 3.82 26.34
C VAL A 245 0.09 2.56 25.69
N ASP A 246 -1.11 2.11 26.07
CA ASP A 246 -1.76 0.97 25.45
C ASP A 246 -2.11 1.22 23.96
N LEU A 247 -2.55 2.44 23.64
CA LEU A 247 -2.77 2.86 22.25
C LEU A 247 -1.46 2.84 21.44
N LEU A 248 -0.35 3.34 22.01
CA LEU A 248 0.97 3.29 21.37
C LEU A 248 1.46 1.85 21.16
N SER A 249 1.22 0.97 22.13
CA SER A 249 1.51 -0.46 22.00
C SER A 249 0.78 -1.09 20.81
N ARG A 250 -0.51 -0.77 20.63
CA ARG A 250 -1.29 -1.24 19.48
C ARG A 250 -0.72 -0.71 18.16
N GLY A 251 -0.36 0.56 18.09
CA GLY A 251 0.31 1.15 16.92
C GLY A 251 1.63 0.49 16.58
N ALA A 252 2.45 0.16 17.61
CA ALA A 252 3.71 -0.58 17.41
C ALA A 252 3.48 -1.99 16.87
N LYS A 253 2.44 -2.69 17.34
CA LYS A 253 2.06 -4.01 16.81
C LYS A 253 1.63 -3.93 15.34
N ALA A 254 0.90 -2.88 14.95
CA ALA A 254 0.57 -2.63 13.54
C ALA A 254 1.84 -2.45 12.69
N CYS A 255 2.82 -1.66 13.16
CA CYS A 255 4.09 -1.50 12.46
C CYS A 255 4.88 -2.81 12.32
N MET A 256 4.81 -3.72 13.32
CA MET A 256 5.46 -5.02 13.23
C MET A 256 4.87 -5.90 12.11
N ILE A 257 3.57 -5.82 11.86
CA ILE A 257 2.91 -6.55 10.77
C ILE A 257 3.56 -6.18 9.43
N PHE A 258 3.93 -4.91 9.24
CA PHE A 258 4.53 -4.43 7.99
C PHE A 258 5.99 -4.85 7.81
N MET A 259 6.70 -5.33 8.82
CA MET A 259 8.12 -5.71 8.70
C MET A 259 8.38 -6.82 7.67
N LEU A 260 7.41 -7.69 7.41
CA LEU A 260 7.53 -8.76 6.40
C LEU A 260 7.02 -8.35 5.01
N PHE A 261 6.36 -7.19 4.88
CA PHE A 261 5.84 -6.70 3.60
C PHE A 261 6.89 -6.43 2.53
N PRO A 262 8.15 -6.08 2.85
CA PRO A 262 9.17 -5.99 1.80
C PRO A 262 9.30 -7.25 0.96
N LEU A 263 9.15 -8.45 1.57
CA LEU A 263 9.21 -9.73 0.85
C LEU A 263 8.02 -9.90 -0.13
N TYR A 264 6.88 -9.31 0.18
CA TYR A 264 5.71 -9.25 -0.70
C TYR A 264 5.92 -8.24 -1.83
N PHE A 265 6.35 -7.01 -1.50
CA PHE A 265 6.49 -5.94 -2.47
C PHE A 265 7.61 -6.17 -3.48
N VAL A 266 8.61 -7.01 -3.17
CA VAL A 266 9.62 -7.43 -4.15
C VAL A 266 8.96 -8.16 -5.33
N CYS A 267 7.95 -9.01 -5.09
CA CYS A 267 7.17 -9.66 -6.16
C CYS A 267 6.26 -8.67 -6.89
N TYR A 268 5.59 -7.80 -6.15
CA TYR A 268 4.71 -6.78 -6.69
C TYR A 268 5.45 -5.83 -7.65
N ASN A 269 6.62 -5.35 -7.26
CA ASN A 269 7.42 -4.43 -8.07
C ASN A 269 7.87 -5.02 -9.43
N GLN A 270 7.74 -6.34 -9.63
CA GLN A 270 8.09 -6.97 -10.91
C GLN A 270 7.14 -6.55 -12.05
N ILE A 271 5.93 -6.10 -11.74
CA ILE A 271 4.93 -5.62 -12.72
C ILE A 271 5.50 -4.51 -13.60
N THR A 272 6.18 -3.56 -12.99
CA THR A 272 6.69 -2.35 -13.67
C THR A 272 8.10 -2.52 -14.24
N ASN A 273 8.77 -3.63 -13.95
CA ASN A 273 10.15 -3.88 -14.37
C ASN A 273 10.26 -5.16 -15.22
N ASN A 274 10.54 -6.28 -14.58
CA ASN A 274 10.91 -7.52 -15.29
C ASN A 274 9.75 -8.12 -16.12
N LEU A 275 8.48 -7.93 -15.71
CA LEU A 275 7.35 -8.41 -16.51
C LEU A 275 7.17 -7.61 -17.81
N ILE A 276 7.43 -6.31 -17.80
CA ILE A 276 7.41 -5.49 -19.03
C ILE A 276 8.55 -5.95 -19.96
N TYR A 277 9.76 -6.16 -19.43
CA TYR A 277 10.87 -6.68 -20.20
C TYR A 277 10.57 -8.07 -20.78
N GLN A 278 9.96 -8.96 -19.99
CA GLN A 278 9.51 -10.28 -20.45
C GLN A 278 8.50 -10.16 -21.60
N GLY A 279 7.53 -9.24 -21.47
CA GLY A 279 6.54 -8.95 -22.52
C GLY A 279 7.20 -8.52 -23.84
N GLY A 280 8.26 -7.71 -23.77
CA GLY A 280 9.04 -7.28 -24.94
C GLY A 280 9.78 -8.43 -25.67
N GLN A 281 9.95 -9.59 -25.04
CA GLN A 281 10.53 -10.80 -25.64
C GLN A 281 9.51 -11.72 -26.31
N MET A 282 8.21 -11.37 -26.23
CA MET A 282 7.09 -12.18 -26.72
C MET A 282 6.48 -11.57 -27.98
N ASP A 283 5.54 -12.28 -28.61
CA ASP A 283 4.76 -11.72 -29.70
C ASP A 283 3.73 -10.71 -29.19
N ILE A 284 3.99 -9.43 -29.44
CA ILE A 284 3.17 -8.30 -29.02
C ILE A 284 2.22 -7.86 -30.16
N GLY A 285 2.49 -8.25 -31.40
CA GLY A 285 1.77 -7.77 -32.59
C GLY A 285 1.96 -6.27 -32.80
N SER A 286 0.85 -5.52 -32.90
CA SER A 286 0.86 -4.07 -33.09
C SER A 286 0.73 -3.25 -31.79
N THR A 287 0.61 -3.92 -30.62
CA THR A 287 0.40 -3.25 -29.32
C THR A 287 1.69 -2.62 -28.78
N PRO A 288 1.63 -1.53 -27.99
CA PRO A 288 2.80 -1.05 -27.24
C PRO A 288 3.23 -2.05 -26.13
N ASN A 289 4.52 -2.06 -25.79
CA ASN A 289 5.12 -2.97 -24.82
C ASN A 289 4.56 -2.82 -23.40
N GLU A 290 4.04 -1.65 -23.07
CA GLU A 290 3.51 -1.29 -21.74
C GLU A 290 2.03 -1.70 -21.55
N ILE A 291 1.33 -2.05 -22.63
CA ILE A 291 -0.10 -2.42 -22.56
C ILE A 291 -0.35 -3.63 -21.65
N PRO A 292 0.48 -4.70 -21.63
CA PRO A 292 0.25 -5.80 -20.70
C PRO A 292 0.22 -5.38 -19.24
N ALA A 293 0.93 -4.32 -18.84
CA ALA A 293 0.85 -3.79 -17.48
C ALA A 293 -0.53 -3.24 -17.10
N THR A 294 -1.37 -2.86 -18.09
CA THR A 294 -2.76 -2.44 -17.85
C THR A 294 -3.69 -3.59 -17.45
N LEU A 295 -3.24 -4.84 -17.60
CA LEU A 295 -3.99 -6.02 -17.15
C LEU A 295 -4.16 -6.04 -15.64
N ASP A 296 -3.18 -5.54 -14.88
CA ASP A 296 -3.25 -5.49 -13.43
C ASP A 296 -4.45 -4.66 -12.94
N PRO A 297 -4.59 -3.35 -13.26
CA PRO A 297 -5.76 -2.59 -12.84
C PRO A 297 -7.09 -3.13 -13.39
N ILE A 298 -7.11 -3.74 -14.58
CA ILE A 298 -8.32 -4.39 -15.11
C ILE A 298 -8.72 -5.57 -14.22
N CYS A 299 -7.77 -6.45 -13.90
CA CYS A 299 -8.02 -7.59 -13.03
C CYS A 299 -8.49 -7.16 -11.64
N ILE A 300 -7.89 -6.10 -11.07
CA ILE A 300 -8.31 -5.55 -9.77
C ILE A 300 -9.77 -5.06 -9.85
N ILE A 301 -10.13 -4.30 -10.88
CA ILE A 301 -11.51 -3.83 -11.08
C ILE A 301 -12.48 -5.00 -11.08
N VAL A 302 -12.20 -6.05 -11.87
CA VAL A 302 -13.04 -7.25 -11.95
C VAL A 302 -13.11 -7.98 -10.60
N PHE A 303 -11.96 -8.19 -9.96
CA PHE A 303 -11.88 -8.91 -8.70
C PHE A 303 -12.57 -8.18 -7.54
N VAL A 304 -12.49 -6.85 -7.46
CA VAL A 304 -13.21 -6.08 -6.43
C VAL A 304 -14.72 -6.38 -6.48
N PHE A 305 -15.31 -6.44 -7.68
CA PHE A 305 -16.72 -6.82 -7.80
C PHE A 305 -16.98 -8.28 -7.40
N ILE A 306 -16.12 -9.21 -7.85
CA ILE A 306 -16.24 -10.64 -7.51
C ILE A 306 -16.16 -10.82 -5.98
N PHE A 307 -15.20 -10.18 -5.32
CA PHE A 307 -15.02 -10.31 -3.88
C PHE A 307 -16.14 -9.65 -3.09
N ASN A 308 -16.52 -8.42 -3.44
CA ASN A 308 -17.53 -7.68 -2.69
C ASN A 308 -18.95 -8.28 -2.84
N MET A 309 -19.30 -8.78 -4.04
CA MET A 309 -20.63 -9.31 -4.32
C MET A 309 -20.73 -10.82 -4.15
N GLY A 310 -19.62 -11.56 -4.23
CA GLY A 310 -19.60 -13.03 -4.21
C GLY A 310 -18.84 -13.61 -3.03
N VAL A 311 -17.52 -13.43 -2.99
CA VAL A 311 -16.64 -14.19 -2.07
C VAL A 311 -16.89 -13.83 -0.61
N TYR A 312 -16.91 -12.55 -0.25
CA TYR A 312 -17.14 -12.14 1.15
C TYR A 312 -18.53 -12.53 1.66
N PRO A 313 -19.64 -12.27 0.93
CA PRO A 313 -20.95 -12.76 1.36
C PRO A 313 -21.03 -14.29 1.47
N LEU A 314 -20.29 -15.03 0.63
CA LEU A 314 -20.22 -16.49 0.71
C LEU A 314 -19.47 -16.95 1.96
N CYS A 315 -18.32 -16.33 2.27
CA CYS A 315 -17.56 -16.61 3.49
C CYS A 315 -18.41 -16.36 4.75
N ASP A 316 -19.16 -15.25 4.76
CA ASP A 316 -20.08 -14.92 5.86
C ASP A 316 -21.19 -15.97 6.02
N ARG A 317 -21.80 -16.41 4.91
CA ARG A 317 -22.83 -17.48 4.92
C ARG A 317 -22.28 -18.82 5.41
N LEU A 318 -21.05 -19.15 5.02
CA LEU A 318 -20.38 -20.39 5.41
C LEU A 318 -19.74 -20.28 6.81
N LYS A 319 -19.85 -19.13 7.47
CA LYS A 319 -19.23 -18.84 8.77
C LYS A 319 -17.71 -19.12 8.80
N ILE A 320 -17.03 -18.88 7.68
CA ILE A 320 -15.57 -19.00 7.57
C ILE A 320 -14.96 -17.66 7.97
N PRO A 321 -14.26 -17.57 9.11
CA PRO A 321 -13.62 -16.32 9.52
C PRO A 321 -12.43 -16.03 8.60
N PHE A 322 -12.61 -15.11 7.65
CA PHE A 322 -11.57 -14.67 6.73
C PHE A 322 -10.91 -13.39 7.26
N THR A 323 -10.15 -13.58 8.33
CA THR A 323 -9.51 -12.53 9.12
C THR A 323 -8.40 -11.80 8.34
N PRO A 324 -8.02 -10.55 8.71
CA PRO A 324 -7.00 -9.78 8.02
C PRO A 324 -5.65 -10.51 7.84
N ILE A 325 -5.19 -11.22 8.86
CA ILE A 325 -3.91 -11.97 8.78
C ILE A 325 -4.00 -13.11 7.76
N LYS A 326 -5.13 -13.84 7.72
CA LYS A 326 -5.34 -14.89 6.71
C LYS A 326 -5.41 -14.30 5.30
N ARG A 327 -6.10 -13.16 5.12
CA ARG A 327 -6.16 -12.44 3.83
C ARG A 327 -4.76 -12.07 3.34
N ILE A 328 -3.97 -11.40 4.18
CA ILE A 328 -2.59 -11.02 3.84
C ILE A 328 -1.75 -12.25 3.49
N THR A 329 -1.87 -13.35 4.25
CA THR A 329 -1.14 -14.60 3.97
C THR A 329 -1.49 -15.17 2.60
N VAL A 330 -2.77 -15.20 2.24
CA VAL A 330 -3.22 -15.61 0.89
C VAL A 330 -2.64 -14.68 -0.18
N GLY A 331 -2.55 -13.37 0.10
CA GLY A 331 -1.91 -12.39 -0.77
C GLY A 331 -0.44 -12.70 -1.03
N PHE A 332 0.33 -13.08 -0.01
CA PHE A 332 1.72 -13.52 -0.18
C PHE A 332 1.84 -14.76 -1.08
N PHE A 333 0.98 -15.75 -0.89
CA PHE A 333 1.00 -16.95 -1.74
C PHE A 333 0.58 -16.64 -3.17
N ALA A 334 -0.41 -15.78 -3.39
CA ALA A 334 -0.81 -15.35 -4.72
C ALA A 334 0.35 -14.64 -5.45
N ALA A 335 1.08 -13.75 -4.76
CA ALA A 335 2.27 -13.09 -5.30
C ALA A 335 3.38 -14.10 -5.64
N SER A 336 3.61 -15.09 -4.77
CA SER A 336 4.57 -16.17 -5.04
C SER A 336 4.18 -16.96 -6.28
N PHE A 337 2.91 -17.36 -6.43
CA PHE A 337 2.43 -18.08 -7.61
C PHE A 337 2.51 -17.24 -8.89
N ALA A 338 2.33 -15.93 -8.82
CA ALA A 338 2.54 -15.03 -9.96
C ALA A 338 4.01 -15.11 -10.46
N MET A 339 4.95 -15.14 -9.54
CA MET A 339 6.38 -15.28 -9.89
C MET A 339 6.71 -16.67 -10.43
N VAL A 340 6.07 -17.73 -9.91
CA VAL A 340 6.19 -19.08 -10.48
C VAL A 340 5.66 -19.10 -11.92
N TRP A 341 4.49 -18.49 -12.18
CA TRP A 341 3.95 -18.35 -13.54
C TRP A 341 4.94 -17.65 -14.47
N SER A 342 5.51 -16.54 -14.01
CA SER A 342 6.49 -15.76 -14.79
C SER A 342 7.79 -16.54 -15.04
N ALA A 343 8.26 -17.33 -14.07
CA ALA A 343 9.45 -18.20 -14.25
C ALA A 343 9.20 -19.30 -15.29
N VAL A 344 8.05 -19.95 -15.23
CA VAL A 344 7.64 -20.97 -16.21
C VAL A 344 7.51 -20.36 -17.60
N LEU A 345 6.86 -19.20 -17.70
CA LEU A 345 6.69 -18.48 -18.96
C LEU A 345 8.05 -18.10 -19.56
N GLN A 346 8.98 -17.58 -18.75
CA GLN A 346 10.34 -17.21 -19.19
C GLN A 346 11.12 -18.42 -19.69
N HIS A 347 10.95 -19.57 -19.05
CA HIS A 347 11.55 -20.82 -19.52
C HIS A 347 11.06 -21.20 -20.91
N TYR A 348 9.75 -21.09 -21.19
CA TYR A 348 9.21 -21.35 -22.52
C TYR A 348 9.62 -20.31 -23.56
N ILE A 349 9.76 -19.04 -23.17
CA ILE A 349 10.30 -17.97 -24.04
C ILE A 349 11.71 -18.36 -24.50
N TYR A 350 12.58 -18.82 -23.59
CA TYR A 350 13.93 -19.26 -23.92
C TYR A 350 13.96 -20.53 -24.81
N GLN A 351 12.98 -21.42 -24.67
CA GLN A 351 12.90 -22.61 -25.50
C GLN A 351 12.42 -22.33 -26.92
N ARG A 352 11.49 -21.37 -27.09
CA ARG A 352 10.85 -21.11 -28.38
C ARG A 352 11.52 -20.01 -29.20
N ASN A 353 12.42 -19.22 -28.61
CA ASN A 353 13.14 -18.19 -29.33
C ASN A 353 14.35 -18.77 -30.06
N PRO A 354 14.63 -18.39 -31.34
CA PRO A 354 15.81 -18.83 -32.10
C PRO A 354 17.14 -18.49 -31.41
N CYS A 355 17.20 -17.41 -30.63
CA CYS A 355 18.35 -17.01 -29.84
C CYS A 355 18.45 -17.73 -28.48
N GLY A 356 17.43 -18.50 -28.09
CA GLY A 356 17.36 -19.20 -26.83
C GLY A 356 17.39 -18.27 -25.64
N ASN A 357 18.30 -18.49 -24.71
CA ASN A 357 18.44 -17.71 -23.48
C ASN A 357 19.14 -16.34 -23.62
N ARG A 358 19.37 -15.89 -24.87
CA ARG A 358 19.94 -14.57 -25.21
C ARG A 358 18.92 -13.66 -25.93
N VAL A 359 17.64 -14.00 -25.88
CA VAL A 359 16.57 -13.21 -26.48
C VAL A 359 16.57 -11.80 -25.89
N GLY A 360 16.52 -10.77 -26.75
CA GLY A 360 16.54 -9.36 -26.33
C GLY A 360 17.95 -8.79 -26.04
N ASP A 361 19.02 -9.59 -26.10
CA ASP A 361 20.39 -9.10 -25.98
C ASP A 361 20.92 -8.60 -27.33
N ASP A 362 21.76 -7.56 -27.33
CA ASP A 362 22.46 -7.06 -28.53
C ASP A 362 23.59 -7.99 -28.95
N VAL A 363 23.23 -9.21 -29.35
CA VAL A 363 24.16 -10.27 -29.77
C VAL A 363 23.62 -10.92 -31.04
N VAL A 364 24.51 -11.16 -31.99
CA VAL A 364 24.19 -11.93 -33.21
C VAL A 364 24.49 -13.42 -32.96
N ARG A 365 23.45 -14.26 -33.07
CA ARG A 365 23.59 -15.73 -32.98
C ARG A 365 23.04 -16.39 -34.24
N ASN A 366 23.83 -17.23 -34.85
CA ASN A 366 23.45 -17.90 -36.12
C ASN A 366 23.00 -16.95 -37.24
N GLY A 367 23.58 -15.75 -37.30
CA GLY A 367 23.19 -14.72 -38.29
C GLY A 367 21.91 -13.96 -37.96
N ILE A 368 21.31 -14.15 -36.77
CA ILE A 368 20.09 -13.50 -36.29
C ILE A 368 20.47 -12.51 -35.19
N ASN A 369 19.98 -11.27 -35.29
CA ASN A 369 20.12 -10.27 -34.24
C ASN A 369 19.11 -10.59 -33.11
N CYS A 370 19.60 -10.93 -31.92
CA CYS A 370 18.77 -11.39 -30.81
C CYS A 370 17.96 -10.27 -30.15
N SER A 371 18.33 -9.00 -30.36
CA SER A 371 17.56 -7.86 -29.87
C SER A 371 16.27 -7.61 -30.66
N GLU A 372 16.20 -8.15 -31.90
CA GLU A 372 15.06 -7.95 -32.82
C GLU A 372 14.16 -9.20 -32.93
N THR A 373 14.49 -10.28 -32.21
CA THR A 373 13.74 -11.54 -32.28
C THR A 373 12.86 -11.74 -31.07
N ASN A 374 11.58 -12.04 -31.30
CA ASN A 374 10.63 -12.40 -30.28
C ASN A 374 10.32 -13.90 -30.26
N ALA A 375 9.91 -14.43 -29.15
CA ALA A 375 9.40 -15.78 -29.06
C ALA A 375 7.99 -15.86 -29.68
N ASP A 376 7.69 -16.98 -30.35
CA ASP A 376 6.34 -17.27 -30.85
C ASP A 376 5.40 -17.68 -29.70
N ILE A 377 5.20 -16.73 -28.77
CA ILE A 377 4.28 -16.86 -27.65
C ILE A 377 3.59 -15.50 -27.50
N SER A 378 2.25 -15.52 -27.55
CA SER A 378 1.46 -14.29 -27.38
C SER A 378 1.68 -13.66 -26.01
N VAL A 379 1.89 -12.34 -25.96
CA VAL A 379 2.05 -11.55 -24.72
C VAL A 379 0.86 -11.70 -23.77
N TRP A 380 -0.32 -12.01 -24.29
CA TRP A 380 -1.53 -12.20 -23.49
C TRP A 380 -1.46 -13.40 -22.52
N VAL A 381 -0.48 -14.29 -22.67
CA VAL A 381 -0.21 -15.35 -21.66
C VAL A 381 0.22 -14.75 -20.32
N GLN A 382 0.72 -13.54 -20.29
CA GLN A 382 1.02 -12.82 -19.05
C GLN A 382 -0.22 -12.47 -18.20
N VAL A 383 -1.46 -12.58 -18.74
CA VAL A 383 -2.71 -12.40 -17.97
C VAL A 383 -2.71 -13.23 -16.68
N GLY A 384 -2.14 -14.46 -16.72
CA GLY A 384 -2.06 -15.29 -15.52
C GLY A 384 -1.18 -14.68 -14.42
N ALA A 385 -0.03 -14.11 -14.78
CA ALA A 385 0.85 -13.44 -13.82
C ALA A 385 0.20 -12.16 -13.27
N TYR A 386 -0.29 -11.26 -14.14
CA TYR A 386 -0.94 -10.01 -13.73
C TYR A 386 -2.21 -10.28 -12.92
N GLY A 387 -3.03 -11.27 -13.29
CA GLY A 387 -4.22 -11.66 -12.53
C GLY A 387 -3.89 -12.17 -11.12
N LEU A 388 -2.83 -12.96 -10.96
CA LEU A 388 -2.37 -13.42 -9.64
C LEU A 388 -1.79 -12.28 -8.81
N VAL A 389 -1.10 -11.32 -9.42
CA VAL A 389 -0.62 -10.13 -8.72
C VAL A 389 -1.79 -9.25 -8.28
N ALA A 390 -2.76 -8.98 -9.15
CA ALA A 390 -3.97 -8.24 -8.82
C ALA A 390 -4.76 -8.90 -7.66
N LEU A 391 -4.86 -10.24 -7.67
CA LEU A 391 -5.44 -11.00 -6.57
C LEU A 391 -4.65 -10.79 -5.27
N SER A 392 -3.32 -10.81 -5.35
CA SER A 392 -2.44 -10.59 -4.21
C SER A 392 -2.59 -9.18 -3.63
N GLU A 393 -2.81 -8.18 -4.48
CA GLU A 393 -3.01 -6.79 -4.04
C GLU A 393 -4.29 -6.62 -3.22
N ILE A 394 -5.39 -7.19 -3.67
CA ILE A 394 -6.66 -7.12 -2.93
C ILE A 394 -6.48 -7.73 -1.53
N PHE A 395 -5.80 -8.86 -1.44
CA PHE A 395 -5.62 -9.54 -0.17
C PHE A 395 -4.53 -8.93 0.71
N ALA A 396 -3.40 -8.52 0.17
CA ALA A 396 -2.31 -7.97 0.98
C ALA A 396 -2.35 -6.45 1.08
N SER A 397 -2.35 -5.71 -0.05
CA SER A 397 -2.21 -4.26 -0.04
C SER A 397 -3.43 -3.56 0.54
N VAL A 398 -4.66 -3.93 0.09
CA VAL A 398 -5.90 -3.31 0.61
C VAL A 398 -6.06 -3.62 2.10
N THR A 399 -5.88 -4.89 2.50
CA THR A 399 -5.99 -5.29 3.91
C THR A 399 -4.91 -4.63 4.78
N SER A 400 -3.71 -4.37 4.25
CA SER A 400 -2.67 -3.65 5.00
C SER A 400 -3.07 -2.22 5.33
N MET A 401 -3.73 -1.52 4.41
CA MET A 401 -4.26 -0.16 4.64
C MET A 401 -5.36 -0.18 5.71
N GLU A 402 -6.25 -1.16 5.65
CA GLU A 402 -7.29 -1.39 6.67
C GLU A 402 -6.66 -1.58 8.06
N VAL A 403 -5.72 -2.52 8.19
CA VAL A 403 -5.01 -2.81 9.44
C VAL A 403 -4.24 -1.60 9.96
N ALA A 404 -3.56 -0.85 9.07
CA ALA A 404 -2.82 0.35 9.43
C ALA A 404 -3.71 1.39 10.12
N VAL A 405 -4.94 1.56 9.64
CA VAL A 405 -5.86 2.58 10.19
C VAL A 405 -6.62 2.08 11.41
N LEU A 406 -7.07 0.81 11.42
CA LEU A 406 -7.83 0.25 12.54
C LEU A 406 -6.99 0.10 13.81
N MET A 407 -5.72 -0.31 13.67
CA MET A 407 -4.83 -0.48 14.83
C MET A 407 -4.14 0.81 15.27
N ALA A 408 -4.14 1.84 14.44
CA ALA A 408 -3.45 3.09 14.73
C ALA A 408 -4.26 4.02 15.67
N PRO A 409 -3.61 4.69 16.63
CA PRO A 409 -4.21 5.83 17.34
C PRO A 409 -4.64 6.91 16.34
N ALA A 410 -5.80 7.55 16.56
CA ALA A 410 -6.39 8.49 15.62
C ALA A 410 -5.41 9.61 15.16
N ASN A 411 -4.59 10.09 16.08
CA ASN A 411 -3.64 11.19 15.84
C ASN A 411 -2.31 10.74 15.21
N MET A 412 -2.11 9.42 14.99
CA MET A 412 -0.87 8.86 14.42
C MET A 412 -1.12 7.97 13.19
N ARG A 413 -2.33 7.95 12.67
CA ARG A 413 -2.73 7.11 11.54
C ARG A 413 -1.88 7.36 10.30
N SER A 414 -1.59 8.65 9.99
CA SER A 414 -0.79 9.02 8.83
C SER A 414 0.63 8.47 8.90
N ILE A 415 1.25 8.50 10.10
CA ILE A 415 2.60 7.97 10.31
C ILE A 415 2.62 6.45 10.15
N ILE A 416 1.64 5.74 10.73
CA ILE A 416 1.56 4.27 10.61
C ILE A 416 1.30 3.87 9.15
N MET A 417 0.44 4.60 8.44
CA MET A 417 0.25 4.42 7.01
C MET A 417 1.55 4.68 6.22
N ALA A 418 2.29 5.71 6.58
CA ALA A 418 3.57 6.01 5.93
C ALA A 418 4.63 4.93 6.19
N VAL A 419 4.66 4.33 7.38
CA VAL A 419 5.52 3.17 7.69
C VAL A 419 5.14 1.98 6.83
N SER A 420 3.85 1.72 6.63
CA SER A 420 3.38 0.68 5.70
C SER A 420 3.88 0.95 4.28
N LEU A 421 3.73 2.18 3.76
CA LEU A 421 4.23 2.57 2.44
C LEU A 421 5.77 2.48 2.33
N PHE A 422 6.50 2.81 3.40
CA PHE A 422 7.96 2.74 3.42
C PHE A 422 8.50 1.32 3.21
N THR A 423 7.72 0.29 3.53
CA THR A 423 8.12 -1.11 3.24
C THR A 423 8.28 -1.38 1.74
N THR A 424 7.58 -0.63 0.88
CA THR A 424 7.80 -0.67 -0.58
C THR A 424 9.14 -0.08 -0.97
N ALA A 425 9.61 0.98 -0.29
CA ALA A 425 10.96 1.52 -0.53
C ALA A 425 12.04 0.51 -0.12
N ILE A 426 11.85 -0.20 0.99
CA ILE A 426 12.75 -1.29 1.41
C ILE A 426 12.75 -2.42 0.36
N ALA A 427 11.58 -2.78 -0.17
CA ALA A 427 11.48 -3.78 -1.24
C ALA A 427 12.21 -3.34 -2.51
N ALA A 428 12.11 -2.07 -2.90
CA ALA A 428 12.86 -1.53 -4.03
C ALA A 428 14.38 -1.61 -3.81
N ALA A 429 14.86 -1.33 -2.61
CA ALA A 429 16.28 -1.49 -2.26
C ALA A 429 16.73 -2.96 -2.29
N ILE A 430 15.88 -3.90 -1.82
CA ILE A 430 16.16 -5.34 -1.92
C ILE A 430 16.20 -5.75 -3.40
N GLN A 431 15.26 -5.29 -4.21
CA GLN A 431 15.20 -5.59 -5.63
C GLN A 431 16.46 -5.10 -6.35
N GLU A 432 16.98 -3.92 -6.01
CA GLU A 432 18.22 -3.40 -6.57
C GLU A 432 19.42 -4.28 -6.24
N ALA A 433 19.49 -4.84 -5.03
CA ALA A 433 20.53 -5.82 -4.68
C ALA A 433 20.47 -7.10 -5.53
N PHE A 434 19.29 -7.47 -6.04
CA PHE A 434 19.09 -8.60 -6.96
C PHE A 434 19.14 -8.21 -8.45
N ASN A 435 19.39 -6.93 -8.78
CA ASN A 435 19.47 -6.44 -10.16
C ASN A 435 20.45 -7.26 -11.04
N PRO A 436 21.59 -7.77 -10.55
CA PRO A 436 22.46 -8.64 -11.32
C PRO A 436 21.79 -9.92 -11.85
N LEU A 437 20.66 -10.36 -11.26
CA LEU A 437 19.85 -11.49 -11.74
C LEU A 437 18.82 -11.06 -12.79
N SER A 438 18.55 -9.76 -12.96
CA SER A 438 17.59 -9.21 -13.93
C SER A 438 18.23 -9.03 -15.31
N LYS A 439 18.92 -10.06 -15.79
CA LYS A 439 19.54 -10.13 -17.12
C LYS A 439 19.54 -11.55 -17.65
N ASN A 440 19.60 -11.69 -18.96
CA ASN A 440 19.76 -13.01 -19.59
C ASN A 440 21.11 -13.65 -19.23
N PRO A 441 21.15 -14.95 -18.97
CA PRO A 441 20.06 -15.94 -18.98
C PRO A 441 19.36 -16.13 -17.61
N LEU A 442 19.51 -15.22 -16.66
CA LEU A 442 19.20 -15.42 -15.23
C LEU A 442 17.75 -15.09 -14.85
N PHE A 443 16.89 -14.60 -15.76
CA PHE A 443 15.51 -14.20 -15.42
C PHE A 443 14.68 -15.32 -14.79
N VAL A 444 14.83 -16.58 -15.24
CA VAL A 444 14.14 -17.73 -14.62
C VAL A 444 14.54 -17.87 -13.15
N VAL A 445 15.85 -17.72 -12.86
CA VAL A 445 16.37 -17.77 -11.48
C VAL A 445 15.85 -16.60 -10.67
N ASN A 446 15.82 -15.39 -11.24
CA ASN A 446 15.31 -14.18 -10.60
C ASN A 446 13.86 -14.37 -10.13
N TYR A 447 12.96 -14.77 -11.04
CA TYR A 447 11.56 -15.01 -10.69
C TYR A 447 11.41 -16.14 -9.65
N THR A 448 12.21 -17.20 -9.75
CA THR A 448 12.18 -18.32 -8.80
C THR A 448 12.61 -17.88 -7.39
N VAL A 449 13.65 -17.04 -7.29
CA VAL A 449 14.13 -16.49 -6.00
C VAL A 449 13.04 -15.63 -5.38
N PHE A 450 12.40 -14.74 -6.14
CA PHE A 450 11.33 -13.89 -5.61
C PHE A 450 10.09 -14.71 -5.21
N ALA A 451 9.73 -15.74 -5.99
CA ALA A 451 8.68 -16.68 -5.61
C ALA A 451 8.97 -17.34 -4.25
N ALA A 452 10.19 -17.83 -4.07
CA ALA A 452 10.62 -18.46 -2.82
C ALA A 452 10.60 -17.46 -1.63
N LEU A 453 11.08 -16.24 -1.83
CA LEU A 453 11.06 -15.19 -0.80
C LEU A 453 9.64 -14.86 -0.35
N ALA A 454 8.70 -14.69 -1.28
CA ALA A 454 7.30 -14.41 -0.95
C ALA A 454 6.63 -15.62 -0.28
N PHE A 455 6.91 -16.84 -0.75
CA PHE A 455 6.35 -18.07 -0.16
C PHE A 455 6.78 -18.25 1.29
N VAL A 456 8.10 -18.16 1.54
CA VAL A 456 8.66 -18.22 2.90
C VAL A 456 8.15 -17.05 3.74
N GLY A 457 8.10 -15.85 3.16
CA GLY A 457 7.53 -14.66 3.80
C GLY A 457 6.09 -14.88 4.24
N GLY A 458 5.24 -15.50 3.41
CA GLY A 458 3.85 -15.83 3.75
C GLY A 458 3.72 -16.83 4.90
N ILE A 459 4.55 -17.89 4.90
CA ILE A 459 4.59 -18.85 6.00
C ILE A 459 5.01 -18.18 7.31
N LEU A 460 6.11 -17.39 7.28
CA LEU A 460 6.59 -16.68 8.46
C LEU A 460 5.54 -15.67 8.94
N PHE A 461 4.89 -14.94 8.03
CA PHE A 461 3.84 -14.00 8.36
C PHE A 461 2.69 -14.69 9.10
N PHE A 462 2.20 -15.79 8.58
CA PHE A 462 1.13 -16.57 9.22
C PHE A 462 1.52 -17.04 10.62
N ILE A 463 2.68 -17.69 10.77
CA ILE A 463 3.14 -18.24 12.05
C ILE A 463 3.31 -17.14 13.10
N VAL A 464 3.89 -16.00 12.70
CA VAL A 464 4.21 -14.91 13.63
C VAL A 464 2.95 -14.15 14.07
N PHE A 465 2.00 -13.93 13.17
CA PHE A 465 0.90 -12.98 13.38
C PHE A 465 -0.47 -13.65 13.61
N ILE A 466 -0.64 -14.96 13.43
CA ILE A 466 -1.93 -15.64 13.65
C ILE A 466 -2.50 -15.44 15.07
N GLY A 467 -1.63 -15.25 16.05
CA GLY A 467 -2.05 -14.97 17.44
C GLY A 467 -2.73 -13.60 17.60
N ILE A 468 -2.44 -12.64 16.72
CA ILE A 468 -3.09 -11.31 16.74
C ILE A 468 -4.55 -11.44 16.31
N ASP A 469 -4.83 -12.23 15.28
CA ASP A 469 -6.18 -12.49 14.82
C ASP A 469 -7.08 -13.08 15.91
N ARG A 470 -6.58 -14.07 16.65
CA ARG A 470 -7.34 -14.70 17.74
C ARG A 470 -7.72 -13.69 18.81
N LYS A 471 -6.77 -12.85 19.22
CA LYS A 471 -7.01 -11.81 20.22
C LYS A 471 -7.98 -10.74 19.73
N GLN A 472 -7.92 -10.39 18.45
CA GLN A 472 -8.84 -9.42 17.81
C GLN A 472 -10.26 -9.99 17.71
N GLU A 473 -10.39 -11.27 17.39
CA GLU A 473 -11.69 -11.96 17.33
C GLU A 473 -12.35 -12.03 18.72
N GLU A 474 -11.61 -12.35 19.77
CA GLU A 474 -12.07 -12.33 21.15
C GLU A 474 -12.55 -10.93 21.57
N LEU A 475 -11.79 -9.86 21.24
CA LEU A 475 -12.15 -8.47 21.53
C LEU A 475 -13.40 -8.04 20.77
N ASN A 476 -13.55 -8.46 19.52
CA ASN A 476 -14.74 -8.15 18.71
C ASN A 476 -15.99 -8.84 19.28
N LEU A 477 -15.89 -10.09 19.72
CA LEU A 477 -17.00 -10.81 20.36
C LEU A 477 -17.45 -10.12 21.65
N MET A 478 -16.49 -9.72 22.52
CA MET A 478 -16.81 -8.96 23.73
C MET A 478 -17.48 -7.62 23.44
N SER A 479 -17.01 -6.92 22.40
CA SER A 479 -17.60 -5.64 21.95
C SER A 479 -19.04 -5.84 21.43
N GLN A 480 -19.29 -6.92 20.68
CA GLN A 480 -20.65 -7.26 20.22
C GLN A 480 -21.59 -7.55 21.37
N GLU A 481 -21.16 -8.34 22.33
CA GLU A 481 -21.95 -8.63 23.56
C GLU A 481 -22.23 -7.35 24.35
N GLY A 482 -21.24 -6.45 24.47
CA GLY A 482 -21.41 -5.13 25.10
C GLY A 482 -22.46 -4.29 24.39
N ALA A 483 -22.37 -4.14 23.08
CA ALA A 483 -23.33 -3.39 22.27
C ALA A 483 -24.76 -3.97 22.32
N LEU A 484 -24.89 -5.30 22.36
CA LEU A 484 -26.18 -5.96 22.52
C LEU A 484 -26.80 -5.69 23.91
N ARG A 485 -26.00 -5.73 24.99
CA ARG A 485 -26.46 -5.40 26.35
C ARG A 485 -26.92 -3.93 26.44
N GLU A 486 -26.13 -2.98 25.95
CA GLU A 486 -26.51 -1.57 25.92
C GLU A 486 -27.81 -1.34 25.15
N ALA A 487 -27.99 -2.01 24.00
CA ALA A 487 -29.22 -1.91 23.23
C ALA A 487 -30.44 -2.50 23.98
N GLN A 488 -30.26 -3.58 24.73
CA GLN A 488 -31.29 -4.19 25.58
C GLN A 488 -31.64 -3.28 26.76
N GLU A 489 -30.65 -2.70 27.42
CA GLU A 489 -30.87 -1.74 28.53
C GLU A 489 -31.58 -0.48 28.07
N ALA A 490 -31.20 0.07 26.91
CA ALA A 490 -31.88 1.23 26.32
C ALA A 490 -33.36 0.92 26.00
N GLU A 491 -33.66 -0.29 25.53
CA GLU A 491 -35.03 -0.73 25.27
C GLU A 491 -35.84 -0.85 26.57
N TRP A 492 -35.23 -1.44 27.61
CA TRP A 492 -35.83 -1.55 28.95
C TRP A 492 -36.15 -0.17 29.56
N GLN A 493 -35.27 0.81 29.36
CA GLN A 493 -35.49 2.18 29.82
C GLN A 493 -36.59 2.91 29.03
N SER A 494 -36.83 2.53 27.77
CA SER A 494 -37.85 3.14 26.91
C SER A 494 -39.27 2.61 27.14
N VAL A 495 -39.44 1.50 27.91
CA VAL A 495 -40.75 0.95 28.25
C VAL A 495 -41.41 1.80 29.33
N PRO A 496 -42.66 2.29 29.14
CA PRO A 496 -43.38 3.06 30.13
C PRO A 496 -43.46 2.36 31.49
N HIS A 497 -43.36 3.11 32.56
CA HIS A 497 -43.31 2.58 33.95
C HIS A 497 -44.48 1.66 34.34
N ASP A 498 -45.64 1.78 33.67
CA ASP A 498 -46.84 0.97 33.96
C ASP A 498 -46.73 -0.49 33.51
N THR A 499 -45.76 -0.83 32.67
CA THR A 499 -45.56 -2.26 32.21
C THR A 499 -44.41 -2.95 32.96
N LYS A 500 -43.64 -2.21 33.80
CA LYS A 500 -42.50 -2.78 34.55
C LYS A 500 -42.89 -3.51 35.84
N SER A 501 -44.14 -3.37 36.30
CA SER A 501 -44.63 -4.00 37.55
C SER A 501 -45.29 -5.37 37.37
N ASN A 502 -45.44 -5.86 36.14
CA ASN A 502 -46.16 -7.13 35.84
C ASN A 502 -45.28 -8.21 35.14
N SER A 503 -43.96 -8.13 35.21
CA SER A 503 -43.08 -9.18 34.69
C SER A 503 -42.20 -9.77 35.80
#